data_adee56bec018c395715fd7908b9af370
#
_entry.id   adee56bec018c395715fd7908b9af370
#
_cell.length_a   1.000
_cell.length_b   1.000
_cell.length_c   1.000
_cell.angle_alpha   90.00
_cell.angle_beta   90.00
_cell.angle_gamma   90.00
#
_symmetry.space_group_name_H-M   'P 1'
#
loop_
_entity.id
_entity.type
_entity.pdbx_description
1 polymer ?
#
loop_
_entity_poly.entity_id
_entity_poly.type
_entity_poly.pdbx_seq_one_letter_code
_entity_poly.pdbx_strand_id
1 'polypeptide(L)'
;MPILKGCMEMASGTRRIYYNSHVNISRRVFLASAAATSLVAQPTRAMKIVVAGGHPGDPECGCAGTIARYTDLGHEVVLLYLNRGEGYCGESSLDRCASIRTAEAQNACRILKARAAFVGQYDGRAMVDDEHYAAFARMLNAEKPDVVFTQWPIDQHRDHRAISLLTLDAWLKGGKLFALYYYEVAEDTMMFTPTEYVDISSVETRRRAACYAHISQQPDKWYPKQVEITRFRGTESGFGQAEAFARHPESKRGLLP
;
A
#
# COMPACT_ATOMS: atom_id res chain seq x y z
N MET A 1 -29.01 16.59 -55.19
CA MET A 1 -29.35 17.93 -55.73
C MET A 1 -29.33 18.92 -54.59
N PRO A 2 -28.87 20.17 -54.81
CA PRO A 2 -27.46 20.56 -55.11
C PRO A 2 -26.83 21.34 -53.93
N ILE A 3 -25.56 21.20 -53.74
CA ILE A 3 -24.42 22.13 -53.99
C ILE A 3 -24.79 23.63 -53.89
N LEU A 4 -24.17 24.32 -52.94
CA LEU A 4 -23.70 25.69 -53.14
C LEU A 4 -22.36 25.89 -52.44
N LYS A 5 -21.35 26.18 -53.28
CA LYS A 5 -20.05 26.76 -53.01
C LYS A 5 -20.23 28.23 -52.64
N GLY A 6 -19.41 28.75 -51.75
CA GLY A 6 -19.22 30.17 -51.53
C GLY A 6 -17.81 30.42 -51.06
N CYS A 7 -16.88 30.65 -52.00
CA CYS A 7 -15.62 31.34 -51.77
C CYS A 7 -15.89 32.82 -51.50
N MET A 8 -15.19 33.37 -50.51
CA MET A 8 -14.92 34.81 -50.49
C MET A 8 -13.49 35.04 -49.96
N GLU A 9 -12.62 35.43 -50.90
CA GLU A 9 -11.37 36.13 -50.63
C GLU A 9 -11.66 37.53 -50.09
N MET A 10 -10.89 37.98 -49.12
CA MET A 10 -10.59 39.42 -48.96
C MET A 10 -9.26 39.62 -48.23
N ALA A 11 -8.29 39.97 -49.01
CA ALA A 11 -7.40 41.13 -48.93
C ALA A 11 -6.60 41.43 -47.66
N SER A 12 -5.31 41.36 -47.90
CA SER A 12 -4.13 41.96 -47.27
C SER A 12 -4.33 43.31 -46.56
N GLY A 13 -3.74 43.43 -45.36
CA GLY A 13 -3.53 44.71 -44.70
C GLY A 13 -2.35 44.63 -43.75
N THR A 14 -1.13 44.83 -44.29
CA THR A 14 0.12 44.91 -43.55
C THR A 14 0.16 46.22 -42.76
N ARG A 15 0.18 46.18 -41.44
CA ARG A 15 0.64 47.30 -40.61
C ARG A 15 1.90 46.87 -39.87
N ARG A 16 3.04 47.41 -40.34
CA ARG A 16 4.30 47.39 -39.58
C ARG A 16 4.19 48.36 -38.41
N ILE A 17 4.34 47.87 -37.21
CA ILE A 17 4.59 48.71 -36.04
C ILE A 17 6.05 48.53 -35.69
N TYR A 18 6.82 49.61 -35.87
CA TYR A 18 8.20 49.74 -35.40
C TYR A 18 8.15 50.06 -33.89
N TYR A 19 8.65 49.19 -33.08
CA TYR A 19 9.03 49.52 -31.69
C TYR A 19 10.54 49.58 -31.59
N ASN A 20 11.02 50.78 -31.46
CA ASN A 20 12.40 51.07 -31.15
C ASN A 20 12.43 51.49 -29.68
N SER A 21 13.01 50.65 -28.83
CA SER A 21 13.46 51.07 -27.51
C SER A 21 14.55 50.14 -27.04
N HIS A 22 15.80 50.66 -27.14
CA HIS A 22 16.97 50.10 -26.51
C HIS A 22 16.79 50.19 -24.99
N VAL A 23 16.51 49.07 -24.34
CA VAL A 23 16.66 48.97 -22.88
C VAL A 23 17.93 48.12 -22.62
N ASN A 24 18.98 48.81 -22.20
CA ASN A 24 20.19 48.20 -21.72
C ASN A 24 19.96 47.59 -20.33
N ILE A 25 19.63 46.30 -20.27
CA ILE A 25 19.53 45.56 -19.00
C ILE A 25 20.89 44.94 -18.72
N SER A 26 21.59 45.55 -17.79
CA SER A 26 22.81 45.02 -17.20
C SER A 26 22.57 43.62 -16.64
N ARG A 27 23.29 42.63 -17.21
CA ARG A 27 23.29 41.22 -16.75
C ARG A 27 24.02 41.15 -15.40
N ARG A 28 23.26 41.16 -14.32
CA ARG A 28 23.66 40.51 -13.07
C ARG A 28 22.68 39.42 -12.78
N VAL A 29 22.94 38.24 -13.35
CA VAL A 29 22.23 37.01 -13.02
C VAL A 29 22.76 36.57 -11.67
N PHE A 30 22.00 36.83 -10.62
CA PHE A 30 22.17 36.15 -9.34
C PHE A 30 21.56 34.76 -9.49
N LEU A 31 22.39 33.74 -9.69
CA LEU A 31 22.05 32.34 -9.51
C LEU A 31 21.93 32.07 -8.01
N ALA A 32 20.78 32.40 -7.43
CA ALA A 32 20.40 31.86 -6.14
C ALA A 32 19.87 30.43 -6.40
N SER A 33 20.77 29.45 -6.30
CA SER A 33 20.39 28.03 -6.26
C SER A 33 19.72 27.78 -4.91
N ALA A 34 18.41 27.97 -4.84
CA ALA A 34 17.61 27.51 -3.72
C ALA A 34 17.50 25.98 -3.84
N ALA A 35 18.44 25.26 -3.23
CA ALA A 35 18.22 23.87 -2.90
C ALA A 35 17.04 23.84 -1.90
N ALA A 36 15.84 23.61 -2.42
CA ALA A 36 14.68 23.26 -1.59
C ALA A 36 14.93 21.86 -1.04
N THR A 37 15.67 21.78 0.07
CA THR A 37 15.63 20.62 0.95
C THR A 37 14.21 20.54 1.48
N SER A 38 13.42 19.63 0.91
CA SER A 38 12.15 19.21 1.52
C SER A 38 12.50 18.70 2.91
N LEU A 39 12.32 19.52 3.92
CA LEU A 39 12.27 19.09 5.31
C LEU A 39 11.02 18.21 5.41
N VAL A 40 11.17 16.91 5.17
CA VAL A 40 10.23 15.92 5.65
C VAL A 40 10.30 16.05 7.17
N ALA A 41 9.28 16.66 7.76
CA ALA A 41 9.17 16.75 9.21
C ALA A 41 9.21 15.31 9.74
N GLN A 42 10.31 14.93 10.37
CA GLN A 42 10.41 13.62 11.02
C GLN A 42 9.34 13.57 12.09
N PRO A 43 8.58 12.49 12.21
CA PRO A 43 7.58 12.39 13.27
C PRO A 43 8.25 12.56 14.62
N THR A 44 7.64 13.35 15.48
CA THR A 44 8.15 13.65 16.83
C THR A 44 8.29 12.41 17.72
N ARG A 45 7.70 11.29 17.31
CA ARG A 45 7.84 9.96 17.94
C ARG A 45 7.75 8.84 16.89
N ALA A 46 8.35 7.69 17.17
CA ALA A 46 8.14 6.48 16.40
C ALA A 46 6.66 6.06 16.48
N MET A 47 6.05 5.78 15.32
CA MET A 47 4.71 5.22 15.23
C MET A 47 4.73 3.70 15.31
N LYS A 48 3.63 3.11 15.75
CA LYS A 48 3.33 1.69 15.68
C LYS A 48 2.37 1.41 14.53
N ILE A 49 2.80 0.62 13.57
CA ILE A 49 2.02 0.22 12.42
C ILE A 49 1.67 -1.26 12.53
N VAL A 50 0.42 -1.62 12.32
CA VAL A 50 -0.01 -3.02 12.18
C VAL A 50 -0.51 -3.25 10.77
N VAL A 51 0.01 -4.29 10.10
CA VAL A 51 -0.49 -4.76 8.81
C VAL A 51 -1.15 -6.11 9.03
N ALA A 52 -2.48 -6.12 9.03
CA ALA A 52 -3.31 -7.29 9.28
C ALA A 52 -3.64 -7.99 7.94
N GLY A 53 -3.34 -9.28 7.83
CA GLY A 53 -3.63 -10.10 6.66
C GLY A 53 -4.15 -11.49 7.02
N GLY A 54 -4.83 -12.14 6.07
CA GLY A 54 -5.35 -13.50 6.23
C GLY A 54 -4.23 -14.51 6.48
N HIS A 55 -3.22 -14.48 5.62
CA HIS A 55 -2.15 -15.48 5.58
C HIS A 55 -0.76 -14.85 5.54
N PRO A 56 0.29 -15.59 5.92
CA PRO A 56 1.67 -15.25 5.58
C PRO A 56 1.83 -15.04 4.07
N GLY A 57 2.33 -13.86 3.68
CA GLY A 57 2.45 -13.44 2.28
C GLY A 57 1.50 -12.33 1.86
N ASP A 58 0.29 -12.24 2.42
CA ASP A 58 -0.69 -11.20 2.04
C ASP A 58 -0.21 -9.79 2.41
N PRO A 59 0.24 -9.51 3.64
CA PRO A 59 0.82 -8.22 3.99
C PRO A 59 2.03 -7.86 3.13
N GLU A 60 2.85 -8.85 2.80
CA GLU A 60 4.03 -8.65 1.95
C GLU A 60 3.63 -8.37 0.50
N CYS A 61 2.62 -9.05 0.00
CA CYS A 61 2.10 -8.83 -1.35
C CYS A 61 1.56 -7.39 -1.50
N GLY A 62 0.70 -6.95 -0.57
CA GLY A 62 -0.01 -5.67 -0.68
C GLY A 62 0.74 -4.46 -0.10
N CYS A 63 1.68 -4.65 0.84
CA CYS A 63 2.23 -3.56 1.66
C CYS A 63 3.74 -3.60 1.87
N ALA A 64 4.52 -4.56 1.32
CA ALA A 64 5.93 -4.70 1.69
C ALA A 64 6.78 -3.47 1.38
N GLY A 65 6.47 -2.73 0.32
CA GLY A 65 7.14 -1.47 0.00
C GLY A 65 6.84 -0.39 1.05
N THR A 66 5.58 -0.24 1.41
CA THR A 66 5.13 0.68 2.47
C THR A 66 5.71 0.31 3.83
N ILE A 67 5.72 -0.98 4.18
CA ILE A 67 6.38 -1.49 5.40
C ILE A 67 7.86 -1.11 5.40
N ALA A 68 8.56 -1.35 4.29
CA ALA A 68 9.96 -1.00 4.15
C ALA A 68 10.21 0.50 4.35
N ARG A 69 9.33 1.36 3.81
CA ARG A 69 9.40 2.80 4.01
C ARG A 69 9.21 3.20 5.47
N TYR A 70 8.19 2.66 6.14
CA TYR A 70 7.98 2.92 7.58
C TYR A 70 9.18 2.50 8.44
N THR A 71 9.73 1.31 8.20
CA THR A 71 10.87 0.82 8.99
C THR A 71 12.15 1.61 8.73
N ASP A 72 12.34 2.15 7.52
CA ASP A 72 13.46 3.06 7.20
C ASP A 72 13.32 4.43 7.89
N LEU A 73 12.08 4.87 8.15
CA LEU A 73 11.79 6.06 8.95
C LEU A 73 11.87 5.81 10.46
N GLY A 74 12.22 4.60 10.90
CA GLY A 74 12.37 4.25 12.31
C GLY A 74 11.06 3.91 13.02
N HIS A 75 10.00 3.62 12.27
CA HIS A 75 8.72 3.19 12.84
C HIS A 75 8.73 1.69 13.14
N GLU A 76 7.92 1.27 14.12
CA GLU A 76 7.74 -0.14 14.47
C GLU A 76 6.59 -0.72 13.65
N VAL A 77 6.84 -1.86 12.97
CA VAL A 77 5.84 -2.53 12.14
C VAL A 77 5.61 -3.96 12.62
N VAL A 78 4.34 -4.34 12.74
CA VAL A 78 3.88 -5.70 13.07
C VAL A 78 3.03 -6.21 11.92
N LEU A 79 3.38 -7.39 11.39
CA LEU A 79 2.55 -8.14 10.47
C LEU A 79 1.70 -9.11 11.28
N LEU A 80 0.39 -8.88 11.32
CA LEU A 80 -0.56 -9.66 12.10
C LEU A 80 -1.36 -10.58 11.18
N TYR A 81 -0.97 -11.85 11.13
CA TYR A 81 -1.62 -12.86 10.29
C TYR A 81 -2.78 -13.52 11.02
N LEU A 82 -3.95 -13.67 10.34
CA LEU A 82 -5.13 -14.32 10.92
C LEU A 82 -4.86 -15.79 11.26
N ASN A 83 -4.13 -16.47 10.38
CA ASN A 83 -3.73 -17.88 10.53
C ASN A 83 -2.26 -18.08 10.13
N ARG A 84 -1.79 -19.31 10.11
CA ARG A 84 -0.42 -19.66 9.72
C ARG A 84 -0.31 -20.22 8.29
N GLY A 85 -1.41 -20.18 7.52
CA GLY A 85 -1.45 -20.68 6.15
C GLY A 85 -1.33 -22.20 6.04
N GLU A 86 -1.95 -22.91 6.96
CA GLU A 86 -1.87 -24.37 7.09
C GLU A 86 -2.39 -25.12 5.87
N GLY A 87 -3.32 -24.48 5.11
CA GLY A 87 -4.09 -25.14 4.06
C GLY A 87 -3.26 -25.51 2.82
N TYR A 88 -2.15 -24.79 2.56
CA TYR A 88 -1.33 -25.05 1.38
C TYR A 88 0.13 -24.64 1.55
N CYS A 89 1.02 -25.62 1.35
CA CYS A 89 2.47 -25.39 1.28
C CYS A 89 3.22 -26.49 0.51
N GLY A 90 2.50 -27.36 -0.21
CA GLY A 90 3.09 -28.52 -0.90
C GLY A 90 3.27 -29.75 0.00
N GLU A 91 2.85 -29.69 1.27
CA GLU A 91 2.92 -30.80 2.22
C GLU A 91 1.52 -31.30 2.58
N SER A 92 1.39 -32.55 2.98
CA SER A 92 0.11 -33.16 3.37
C SER A 92 -0.29 -32.87 4.82
N SER A 93 0.68 -32.52 5.70
CA SER A 93 0.44 -32.23 7.10
C SER A 93 0.20 -30.75 7.33
N LEU A 94 -0.97 -30.39 7.90
CA LEU A 94 -1.30 -29.02 8.25
C LEU A 94 -0.30 -28.39 9.24
N ASP A 95 0.16 -29.15 10.24
CA ASP A 95 1.15 -28.68 11.22
C ASP A 95 2.50 -28.40 10.57
N ARG A 96 2.89 -29.24 9.63
CA ARG A 96 4.12 -29.04 8.86
C ARG A 96 4.03 -27.81 7.97
N CYS A 97 2.91 -27.62 7.29
CA CYS A 97 2.62 -26.38 6.54
C CYS A 97 2.66 -25.15 7.45
N ALA A 98 1.99 -25.19 8.59
CA ALA A 98 2.03 -24.10 9.56
C ALA A 98 3.44 -23.75 9.99
N SER A 99 4.29 -24.76 10.23
CA SER A 99 5.67 -24.56 10.63
C SER A 99 6.52 -23.93 9.52
N ILE A 100 6.40 -24.42 8.28
CA ILE A 100 7.10 -23.87 7.10
C ILE A 100 6.68 -22.42 6.88
N ARG A 101 5.39 -22.15 6.79
CA ARG A 101 4.89 -20.80 6.49
C ARG A 101 5.15 -19.80 7.61
N THR A 102 5.16 -20.25 8.88
CA THR A 102 5.59 -19.42 10.00
C THR A 102 7.08 -19.02 9.88
N ALA A 103 7.96 -19.96 9.49
CA ALA A 103 9.37 -19.67 9.29
C ALA A 103 9.58 -18.69 8.09
N GLU A 104 8.82 -18.85 7.01
CA GLU A 104 8.83 -17.96 5.86
C GLU A 104 8.38 -16.53 6.24
N ALA A 105 7.27 -16.40 6.97
CA ALA A 105 6.80 -15.12 7.51
C ALA A 105 7.83 -14.43 8.41
N GLN A 106 8.48 -15.17 9.30
CA GLN A 106 9.55 -14.65 10.15
C GLN A 106 10.77 -14.20 9.32
N ASN A 107 11.07 -14.90 8.21
CA ASN A 107 12.13 -14.50 7.29
C ASN A 107 11.77 -13.20 6.54
N ALA A 108 10.55 -13.10 5.98
CA ALA A 108 10.05 -11.90 5.36
C ALA A 108 10.07 -10.70 6.32
N CYS A 109 9.61 -10.90 7.55
CA CYS A 109 9.66 -9.87 8.59
C CYS A 109 11.09 -9.39 8.90
N ARG A 110 12.09 -10.30 8.94
CA ARG A 110 13.50 -9.89 9.13
C ARG A 110 14.00 -9.01 7.99
N ILE A 111 13.66 -9.34 6.74
CA ILE A 111 13.99 -8.54 5.55
C ILE A 111 13.37 -7.15 5.63
N LEU A 112 12.13 -7.07 6.09
CA LEU A 112 11.36 -5.82 6.24
C LEU A 112 11.67 -5.07 7.54
N LYS A 113 12.49 -5.61 8.45
CA LYS A 113 12.74 -5.07 9.81
C LYS A 113 11.45 -4.94 10.62
N ALA A 114 10.53 -5.88 10.44
CA ALA A 114 9.23 -5.95 11.08
C ALA A 114 9.13 -7.17 12.01
N ARG A 115 8.00 -7.33 12.72
CA ARG A 115 7.72 -8.47 13.61
C ARG A 115 6.47 -9.21 13.15
N ALA A 116 6.52 -10.53 13.12
CA ALA A 116 5.36 -11.39 12.88
C ALA A 116 4.55 -11.64 14.15
N ALA A 117 3.22 -11.63 14.02
CA ALA A 117 2.28 -12.07 15.05
C ALA A 117 1.13 -12.87 14.40
N PHE A 118 0.51 -13.78 15.13
CA PHE A 118 -0.52 -14.68 14.60
C PHE A 118 -1.73 -14.66 15.54
N VAL A 119 -2.93 -14.52 14.95
CA VAL A 119 -4.19 -14.51 15.69
C VAL A 119 -4.56 -15.93 16.16
N GLY A 120 -4.20 -16.95 15.37
CA GLY A 120 -4.39 -18.35 15.75
C GLY A 120 -5.66 -18.99 15.20
N GLN A 121 -6.32 -18.38 14.22
CA GLN A 121 -7.38 -19.04 13.47
C GLN A 121 -6.80 -20.03 12.45
N TYR A 122 -7.66 -20.87 11.86
CA TYR A 122 -7.26 -21.85 10.86
C TYR A 122 -7.51 -21.36 9.44
N ASP A 123 -6.56 -21.65 8.56
CA ASP A 123 -6.62 -21.33 7.13
C ASP A 123 -7.87 -21.96 6.46
N GLY A 124 -8.61 -21.14 5.70
CA GLY A 124 -9.86 -21.52 5.06
C GLY A 124 -11.05 -21.74 6.01
N ARG A 125 -10.86 -21.51 7.31
CA ARG A 125 -11.89 -21.75 8.34
C ARG A 125 -12.10 -20.54 9.26
N ALA A 126 -11.72 -19.36 8.82
CA ALA A 126 -11.85 -18.15 9.63
C ALA A 126 -13.30 -17.96 10.12
N MET A 127 -13.41 -17.64 11.40
CA MET A 127 -14.65 -17.38 12.12
C MET A 127 -14.79 -15.88 12.38
N VAL A 128 -16.03 -15.39 12.23
CA VAL A 128 -16.40 -13.99 12.49
C VAL A 128 -17.68 -14.02 13.32
N ASP A 129 -17.53 -14.06 14.63
CA ASP A 129 -18.57 -14.05 15.64
C ASP A 129 -18.13 -13.21 16.85
N ASP A 130 -18.98 -13.08 17.84
CA ASP A 130 -18.71 -12.21 19.01
C ASP A 130 -17.43 -12.58 19.76
N GLU A 131 -17.09 -13.88 19.87
CA GLU A 131 -15.89 -14.35 20.53
C GLU A 131 -14.63 -13.93 19.74
N HIS A 132 -14.65 -14.13 18.41
CA HIS A 132 -13.52 -13.82 17.54
C HIS A 132 -13.35 -12.31 17.35
N TYR A 133 -14.43 -11.54 17.29
CA TYR A 133 -14.35 -10.06 17.33
C TYR A 133 -13.66 -9.59 18.62
N ALA A 134 -14.09 -10.10 19.77
CA ALA A 134 -13.51 -9.70 21.06
C ALA A 134 -12.03 -10.15 21.20
N ALA A 135 -11.71 -11.36 20.75
CA ALA A 135 -10.33 -11.88 20.79
C ALA A 135 -9.40 -11.07 19.91
N PHE A 136 -9.81 -10.81 18.66
CA PHE A 136 -9.03 -10.01 17.71
C PHE A 136 -8.83 -8.58 18.20
N ALA A 137 -9.89 -7.93 18.68
CA ALA A 137 -9.81 -6.57 19.21
C ALA A 137 -8.83 -6.47 20.40
N ARG A 138 -8.80 -7.46 21.30
CA ARG A 138 -7.81 -7.51 22.40
C ARG A 138 -6.38 -7.57 21.88
N MET A 139 -6.11 -8.45 20.89
CA MET A 139 -4.77 -8.56 20.28
C MET A 139 -4.33 -7.28 19.60
N LEU A 140 -5.19 -6.73 18.74
CA LEU A 140 -4.89 -5.52 18.00
C LEU A 140 -4.66 -4.33 18.94
N ASN A 141 -5.52 -4.15 19.95
CA ASN A 141 -5.41 -3.04 20.90
C ASN A 141 -4.20 -3.17 21.83
N ALA A 142 -3.73 -4.38 22.12
CA ALA A 142 -2.49 -4.60 22.88
C ALA A 142 -1.25 -4.04 22.16
N GLU A 143 -1.27 -4.00 20.82
CA GLU A 143 -0.22 -3.37 20.01
C GLU A 143 -0.25 -1.84 20.10
N LYS A 144 -1.35 -1.22 20.50
CA LYS A 144 -1.55 0.25 20.54
C LYS A 144 -1.16 0.93 19.23
N PRO A 145 -1.75 0.51 18.09
CA PRO A 145 -1.34 1.01 16.79
C PRO A 145 -1.71 2.48 16.57
N ASP A 146 -0.88 3.20 15.82
CA ASP A 146 -1.20 4.50 15.25
C ASP A 146 -1.87 4.37 13.88
N VAL A 147 -1.45 3.32 13.13
CA VAL A 147 -1.94 3.01 11.79
C VAL A 147 -2.17 1.51 11.67
N VAL A 148 -3.30 1.14 11.08
CA VAL A 148 -3.60 -0.26 10.74
C VAL A 148 -3.95 -0.35 9.26
N PHE A 149 -3.30 -1.27 8.59
CA PHE A 149 -3.67 -1.74 7.26
C PHE A 149 -4.37 -3.09 7.38
N THR A 150 -5.41 -3.31 6.58
CA THR A 150 -6.08 -4.61 6.48
C THR A 150 -6.50 -4.86 5.04
N GLN A 151 -6.85 -6.10 4.71
CA GLN A 151 -7.31 -6.43 3.37
C GLN A 151 -8.64 -5.75 3.03
N TRP A 152 -8.87 -5.51 1.74
CA TRP A 152 -10.13 -4.95 1.24
C TRP A 152 -11.30 -5.93 1.51
N PRO A 153 -12.48 -5.47 1.95
CA PRO A 153 -13.56 -6.38 2.35
C PRO A 153 -14.27 -7.09 1.21
N ILE A 154 -14.06 -6.65 -0.05
CA ILE A 154 -14.60 -7.30 -1.23
C ILE A 154 -13.48 -8.10 -1.88
N ASP A 155 -13.42 -9.38 -1.55
CA ASP A 155 -12.31 -10.26 -1.88
C ASP A 155 -12.84 -11.69 -2.12
N GLN A 156 -12.18 -12.48 -2.97
CA GLN A 156 -12.58 -13.86 -3.26
C GLN A 156 -12.30 -14.77 -2.07
N HIS A 157 -11.18 -14.54 -1.34
CA HIS A 157 -10.80 -15.37 -0.24
C HIS A 157 -11.59 -15.04 1.04
N ARG A 158 -12.18 -16.05 1.67
CA ARG A 158 -13.02 -15.85 2.89
C ARG A 158 -12.22 -15.28 4.07
N ASP A 159 -10.95 -15.71 4.23
CA ASP A 159 -10.11 -15.28 5.36
C ASP A 159 -9.67 -13.82 5.19
N HIS A 160 -9.53 -13.34 3.93
CA HIS A 160 -9.28 -11.92 3.64
C HIS A 160 -10.48 -11.06 4.06
N ARG A 161 -11.70 -11.51 3.75
CA ARG A 161 -12.93 -10.84 4.22
C ARG A 161 -13.04 -10.89 5.74
N ALA A 162 -12.70 -12.03 6.36
CA ALA A 162 -12.76 -12.19 7.81
C ALA A 162 -11.82 -11.21 8.54
N ILE A 163 -10.54 -11.14 8.16
CA ILE A 163 -9.59 -10.21 8.81
C ILE A 163 -9.99 -8.75 8.60
N SER A 164 -10.56 -8.41 7.44
CA SER A 164 -11.09 -7.08 7.16
C SER A 164 -12.23 -6.71 8.12
N LEU A 165 -13.20 -7.61 8.29
CA LEU A 165 -14.35 -7.40 9.19
C LEU A 165 -13.92 -7.32 10.65
N LEU A 166 -13.03 -8.21 11.10
CA LEU A 166 -12.47 -8.20 12.45
C LEU A 166 -11.75 -6.88 12.76
N THR A 167 -10.98 -6.38 11.80
CA THR A 167 -10.25 -5.11 11.93
C THR A 167 -11.19 -3.91 11.97
N LEU A 168 -12.20 -3.88 11.09
CA LEU A 168 -13.19 -2.81 11.05
C LEU A 168 -14.00 -2.73 12.34
N ASP A 169 -14.46 -3.88 12.86
CA ASP A 169 -15.20 -3.92 14.13
C ASP A 169 -14.34 -3.45 15.31
N ALA A 170 -13.10 -3.90 15.41
CA ALA A 170 -12.15 -3.45 16.42
C ALA A 170 -11.92 -1.94 16.36
N TRP A 171 -11.85 -1.35 15.15
CA TRP A 171 -11.72 0.09 14.97
C TRP A 171 -12.98 0.85 15.39
N LEU A 172 -14.16 0.39 14.98
CA LEU A 172 -15.44 1.04 15.32
C LEU A 172 -15.71 0.99 16.82
N LYS A 173 -15.61 -0.19 17.44
CA LYS A 173 -15.83 -0.38 18.88
C LYS A 173 -14.73 0.21 19.75
N GLY A 174 -13.50 0.28 19.22
CA GLY A 174 -12.35 0.87 19.89
C GLY A 174 -12.31 2.41 19.89
N GLY A 175 -13.33 3.09 19.34
CA GLY A 175 -13.40 4.55 19.31
C GLY A 175 -12.52 5.19 18.23
N LYS A 176 -12.17 4.46 17.17
CA LYS A 176 -11.45 4.96 15.99
C LYS A 176 -10.07 5.55 16.33
N LEU A 177 -9.33 4.92 17.24
CA LEU A 177 -8.10 5.44 17.82
C LEU A 177 -6.93 5.48 16.84
N PHE A 178 -6.88 4.58 15.86
CA PHE A 178 -5.84 4.49 14.84
C PHE A 178 -6.34 4.91 13.45
N ALA A 179 -5.43 5.19 12.52
CA ALA A 179 -5.78 5.37 11.11
C ALA A 179 -5.99 4.00 10.47
N LEU A 180 -7.10 3.84 9.72
CA LEU A 180 -7.47 2.60 9.06
C LEU A 180 -7.37 2.72 7.55
N TYR A 181 -6.60 1.81 6.94
CA TYR A 181 -6.40 1.68 5.51
C TYR A 181 -6.68 0.25 5.06
N TYR A 182 -7.20 0.12 3.84
CA TYR A 182 -7.39 -1.17 3.17
C TYR A 182 -6.42 -1.31 2.02
N TYR A 183 -5.88 -2.51 1.81
CA TYR A 183 -4.97 -2.83 0.71
C TYR A 183 -5.54 -3.93 -0.18
N GLU A 184 -5.01 -4.02 -1.41
CA GLU A 184 -5.36 -5.04 -2.39
C GLU A 184 -4.31 -6.16 -2.46
N VAL A 185 -4.77 -7.38 -2.77
CA VAL A 185 -3.96 -8.54 -3.11
C VAL A 185 -4.34 -8.96 -4.53
N ALA A 186 -3.35 -9.05 -5.41
CA ALA A 186 -3.50 -9.07 -6.87
C ALA A 186 -4.54 -10.02 -7.48
N GLU A 187 -4.70 -11.21 -6.92
CA GLU A 187 -5.54 -12.25 -7.55
C GLU A 187 -6.92 -12.34 -6.92
N ASP A 188 -7.07 -11.87 -5.69
CA ASP A 188 -8.26 -12.13 -4.88
C ASP A 188 -9.14 -10.90 -4.68
N THR A 189 -8.54 -9.71 -4.63
CA THR A 189 -9.27 -8.48 -4.36
C THR A 189 -10.10 -8.03 -5.56
N MET A 190 -11.37 -7.71 -5.32
CA MET A 190 -12.31 -7.25 -6.34
C MET A 190 -12.76 -5.82 -6.07
N MET A 191 -13.06 -5.06 -7.14
CA MET A 191 -13.66 -3.72 -7.06
C MET A 191 -12.88 -2.75 -6.17
N PHE A 192 -11.55 -2.87 -6.11
CA PHE A 192 -10.73 -1.99 -5.30
C PHE A 192 -10.63 -0.59 -5.90
N THR A 193 -10.93 0.41 -5.10
CA THR A 193 -10.83 1.82 -5.49
C THR A 193 -9.93 2.55 -4.49
N PRO A 194 -8.65 2.73 -4.80
CA PRO A 194 -7.72 3.41 -3.91
C PRO A 194 -7.98 4.90 -3.82
N THR A 195 -7.61 5.47 -2.68
CA THR A 195 -7.70 6.91 -2.41
C THR A 195 -6.35 7.54 -2.07
N GLU A 196 -5.36 6.74 -1.74
CA GLU A 196 -4.02 7.18 -1.35
C GLU A 196 -2.97 6.20 -1.88
N TYR A 197 -1.76 6.71 -2.15
CA TYR A 197 -0.68 5.97 -2.79
C TYR A 197 0.64 6.21 -2.06
N VAL A 198 1.49 5.20 -2.02
CA VAL A 198 2.86 5.29 -1.49
C VAL A 198 3.83 4.93 -2.60
N ASP A 199 4.76 5.85 -2.90
CA ASP A 199 5.88 5.56 -3.82
C ASP A 199 6.81 4.51 -3.21
N ILE A 200 6.91 3.37 -3.87
CA ILE A 200 7.77 2.25 -3.44
C ILE A 200 8.96 2.01 -4.37
N SER A 201 9.19 2.90 -5.33
CA SER A 201 10.23 2.72 -6.36
C SER A 201 11.62 2.50 -5.75
N SER A 202 11.95 3.21 -4.68
CA SER A 202 13.26 3.12 -4.02
C SER A 202 13.47 1.85 -3.18
N VAL A 203 12.41 1.14 -2.84
CA VAL A 203 12.44 -0.04 -1.95
C VAL A 203 12.03 -1.35 -2.64
N GLU A 204 11.85 -1.35 -3.96
CA GLU A 204 11.38 -2.50 -4.74
C GLU A 204 12.23 -3.76 -4.54
N THR A 205 13.54 -3.62 -4.47
CA THR A 205 14.45 -4.76 -4.22
C THR A 205 14.13 -5.46 -2.90
N ARG A 206 13.89 -4.70 -1.84
CA ARG A 206 13.55 -5.23 -0.51
C ARG A 206 12.14 -5.81 -0.48
N ARG A 207 11.18 -5.14 -1.11
CA ARG A 207 9.82 -5.63 -1.32
C ARG A 207 9.85 -7.01 -2.00
N ARG A 208 10.55 -7.12 -3.13
CA ARG A 208 10.71 -8.38 -3.86
C ARG A 208 11.31 -9.47 -2.96
N ALA A 209 12.39 -9.16 -2.25
CA ALA A 209 13.04 -10.14 -1.36
C ALA A 209 12.10 -10.65 -0.27
N ALA A 210 11.26 -9.81 0.32
CA ALA A 210 10.27 -10.20 1.32
C ALA A 210 9.18 -11.12 0.72
N CYS A 211 8.66 -10.78 -0.46
CA CYS A 211 7.69 -11.63 -1.17
C CYS A 211 8.29 -13.00 -1.52
N TYR A 212 9.56 -13.03 -1.97
CA TYR A 212 10.27 -14.27 -2.32
C TYR A 212 10.71 -15.10 -1.11
N ALA A 213 10.57 -14.58 0.11
CA ALA A 213 10.76 -15.39 1.33
C ALA A 213 9.69 -16.46 1.50
N HIS A 214 8.52 -16.31 0.87
CA HIS A 214 7.42 -17.28 0.88
C HIS A 214 7.57 -18.35 -0.21
N ILE A 215 8.66 -19.13 -0.13
CA ILE A 215 9.06 -20.10 -1.15
C ILE A 215 7.98 -21.15 -1.39
N SER A 216 7.33 -21.65 -0.33
CA SER A 216 6.26 -22.63 -0.41
C SER A 216 5.05 -22.16 -1.23
N GLN A 217 4.89 -20.86 -1.38
CA GLN A 217 3.82 -20.22 -2.15
C GLN A 217 4.18 -19.97 -3.62
N GLN A 218 5.35 -20.41 -4.07
CA GLN A 218 5.80 -20.32 -5.47
C GLN A 218 5.73 -18.89 -6.02
N PRO A 219 6.48 -17.93 -5.45
CA PRO A 219 6.35 -16.50 -5.74
C PRO A 219 6.54 -16.16 -7.23
N ASP A 220 7.24 -16.97 -8.00
CA ASP A 220 7.36 -16.79 -9.47
C ASP A 220 6.01 -16.84 -10.20
N LYS A 221 4.98 -17.45 -9.60
CA LYS A 221 3.65 -17.55 -10.20
C LYS A 221 2.78 -16.32 -9.98
N TRP A 222 2.87 -15.66 -8.82
CA TRP A 222 2.00 -14.56 -8.44
C TRP A 222 2.70 -13.20 -8.39
N TYR A 223 3.99 -13.15 -8.05
CA TYR A 223 4.71 -11.88 -7.92
C TYR A 223 4.74 -11.02 -9.20
N PRO A 224 4.90 -11.59 -10.43
CA PRO A 224 4.84 -10.79 -11.66
C PRO A 224 3.54 -10.00 -11.79
N LYS A 225 2.39 -10.59 -11.47
CA LYS A 225 1.09 -9.90 -11.50
C LYS A 225 1.02 -8.75 -10.49
N GLN A 226 1.57 -8.96 -9.30
CA GLN A 226 1.65 -7.91 -8.29
C GLN A 226 2.57 -6.75 -8.73
N VAL A 227 3.63 -7.02 -9.49
CA VAL A 227 4.47 -5.98 -10.09
C VAL A 227 3.70 -5.17 -11.13
N GLU A 228 2.88 -5.82 -11.96
CA GLU A 228 2.03 -5.12 -12.92
C GLU A 228 1.04 -4.17 -12.23
N ILE A 229 0.42 -4.62 -11.13
CA ILE A 229 -0.47 -3.77 -10.32
C ILE A 229 0.31 -2.57 -9.76
N THR A 230 1.44 -2.76 -9.11
CA THR A 230 2.19 -1.64 -8.54
C THR A 230 2.71 -0.66 -9.58
N ARG A 231 3.00 -1.10 -10.80
CA ARG A 231 3.31 -0.22 -11.94
C ARG A 231 2.09 0.56 -12.40
N PHE A 232 0.93 -0.09 -12.49
CA PHE A 232 -0.32 0.58 -12.82
C PHE A 232 -0.67 1.65 -11.77
N ARG A 233 -0.57 1.32 -10.47
CA ARG A 233 -0.77 2.28 -9.37
C ARG A 233 0.27 3.42 -9.39
N GLY A 234 1.49 3.13 -9.82
CA GLY A 234 2.51 4.14 -10.09
C GLY A 234 2.09 5.11 -11.19
N THR A 235 1.52 4.60 -12.29
CA THR A 235 0.97 5.42 -13.38
C THR A 235 -0.17 6.32 -12.89
N GLU A 236 -1.11 5.79 -12.09
CA GLU A 236 -2.22 6.57 -11.52
C GLU A 236 -1.75 7.73 -10.62
N SER A 237 -0.65 7.52 -9.89
CA SER A 237 -0.13 8.46 -8.88
C SER A 237 1.04 9.32 -9.34
N GLY A 238 1.59 9.07 -10.53
CA GLY A 238 2.76 9.77 -11.07
C GLY A 238 4.11 9.26 -10.50
N PHE A 239 4.14 8.05 -9.93
CA PHE A 239 5.36 7.39 -9.42
C PHE A 239 5.83 6.29 -10.38
N GLY A 240 7.06 5.80 -10.18
CA GLY A 240 7.57 4.65 -10.95
C GLY A 240 6.83 3.36 -10.60
N GLN A 241 6.66 3.11 -9.31
CA GLN A 241 5.82 2.05 -8.74
C GLN A 241 5.18 2.56 -7.45
N ALA A 242 3.92 2.18 -7.20
CA ALA A 242 3.21 2.53 -5.98
C ALA A 242 2.45 1.35 -5.39
N GLU A 243 2.34 1.30 -4.08
CA GLU A 243 1.29 0.57 -3.39
C GLU A 243 0.11 1.52 -3.14
N ALA A 244 -1.10 1.00 -3.27
CA ALA A 244 -2.32 1.78 -3.23
C ALA A 244 -3.23 1.35 -2.09
N PHE A 245 -3.88 2.33 -1.47
CA PHE A 245 -4.68 2.13 -0.27
C PHE A 245 -6.03 2.86 -0.37
N ALA A 246 -7.08 2.19 0.09
CA ALA A 246 -8.35 2.84 0.35
C ALA A 246 -8.40 3.24 1.82
N ARG A 247 -8.32 4.54 2.12
CA ARG A 247 -8.43 5.04 3.49
C ARG A 247 -9.90 5.02 3.92
N HIS A 248 -10.20 4.51 5.13
CA HIS A 248 -11.56 4.64 5.68
C HIS A 248 -11.95 6.12 5.77
N PRO A 249 -13.13 6.55 5.29
CA PRO A 249 -13.49 7.99 5.18
C PRO A 249 -13.33 8.79 6.48
N GLU A 250 -13.62 8.18 7.61
CA GLU A 250 -13.52 8.81 8.94
C GLU A 250 -12.14 8.65 9.60
N SER A 251 -11.20 8.02 8.91
CA SER A 251 -9.84 7.81 9.43
C SER A 251 -8.97 9.06 9.31
N LYS A 252 -7.98 9.20 10.20
CA LYS A 252 -6.97 10.26 10.14
C LYS A 252 -6.22 10.22 8.80
N ARG A 253 -5.78 11.40 8.33
CA ARG A 253 -5.00 11.58 7.10
C ARG A 253 -3.53 11.86 7.40
N GLY A 254 -2.69 11.73 6.35
CA GLY A 254 -1.30 12.21 6.39
C GLY A 254 -0.38 11.37 7.26
N LEU A 255 -0.66 10.08 7.43
CA LEU A 255 0.17 9.16 8.20
C LEU A 255 0.91 8.13 7.32
N LEU A 256 0.73 8.16 5.99
CA LEU A 256 1.51 7.33 5.06
C LEU A 256 2.94 7.86 4.91
N PRO A 257 3.96 6.96 4.69
CA PRO A 257 5.38 7.30 4.67
C PRO A 257 5.82 7.97 3.36
#